data_e4443095593ce60c80ef3c13ff9cc690
#
_entry.id   e4443095593ce60c80ef3c13ff9cc690
#
_cell.length_a   1.000
_cell.length_b   1.000
_cell.length_c   1.000
_cell.angle_alpha   90.00
_cell.angle_beta   90.00
_cell.angle_gamma   90.00
#
_symmetry.space_group_name_H-M   'P 1'
#
loop_
_entity.id
_entity.type
_entity.pdbx_description
1 polymer ?
#
loop_
_entity_poly.entity_id
_entity_poly.type
_entity_poly.pdbx_seq_one_letter_code
_entity_poly.pdbx_strand_id
1 'polypeptide(L)'
;ELTQLAIDRKLTLIAFEAMNHRTRDGGMGLHVFHKNNELAGYCSVLHALQLAGLTGDYGRPLSAVVIGFGATARGAVTALKAHGVRDVVVLTSRGVAAVGAPIHSALIRQFDHDPVAGRPSHVTTERGREPLPAYLAENDIVVNCTLQDPNNPLIYLRTEDLDAFRPGSLIVDVSCDEGMGFSWARPTTFTSPMFEVGDHINYYGVDHSPSYLWNSATWEISQAVLPFLGTVMAGPSSWDEDAVINRAIEIRDGEIRNPAILAFQDRSPEYPHR
;
A
#
# COMPACT_ATOMS: atom_id res chain seq x y z
N GLU A 1 22.29 -0.43 -7.89
CA GLU A 1 23.03 0.65 -8.59
C GLU A 1 23.11 1.89 -7.71
N LEU A 2 22.00 2.48 -7.24
CA LEU A 2 21.98 3.67 -6.39
C LEU A 2 22.78 3.48 -5.07
N THR A 3 22.57 2.35 -4.39
CA THR A 3 23.29 2.01 -3.14
C THR A 3 24.81 2.01 -3.37
N GLN A 4 25.28 1.37 -4.43
CA GLN A 4 26.72 1.34 -4.74
C GLN A 4 27.29 2.73 -5.03
N LEU A 5 26.53 3.54 -5.76
CA LEU A 5 26.93 4.94 -6.02
C LEU A 5 27.04 5.74 -4.70
N ALA A 6 26.09 5.53 -3.78
CA ALA A 6 26.11 6.20 -2.47
C ALA A 6 27.34 5.79 -1.64
N ILE A 7 27.71 4.52 -1.66
CA ILE A 7 28.92 4.01 -0.98
C ILE A 7 30.16 4.62 -1.60
N ASP A 8 30.32 4.52 -2.92
CA ASP A 8 31.52 4.96 -3.64
C ASP A 8 31.73 6.48 -3.55
N ARG A 9 30.65 7.24 -3.48
CA ARG A 9 30.68 8.71 -3.39
C ARG A 9 30.53 9.25 -1.98
N LYS A 10 30.44 8.38 -0.98
CA LYS A 10 30.22 8.73 0.44
C LYS A 10 29.03 9.67 0.63
N LEU A 11 27.90 9.34 -0.04
CA LEU A 11 26.68 10.13 0.06
C LEU A 11 25.91 9.77 1.32
N THR A 12 25.11 10.74 1.79
CA THR A 12 24.05 10.48 2.79
C THR A 12 22.71 10.45 2.08
N LEU A 13 21.96 9.36 2.27
CA LEU A 13 20.62 9.17 1.71
C LEU A 13 19.58 9.21 2.81
N ILE A 14 18.61 10.11 2.66
CA ILE A 14 17.45 10.26 3.54
C ILE A 14 16.23 9.73 2.77
N ALA A 15 15.65 8.63 3.24
CA ALA A 15 14.55 7.96 2.55
C ALA A 15 13.19 8.54 2.96
N PHE A 16 12.38 8.96 2.01
CA PHE A 16 11.02 9.45 2.26
C PHE A 16 10.14 8.39 2.93
N GLU A 17 10.30 7.13 2.54
CA GLU A 17 9.57 5.99 3.07
C GLU A 17 9.83 5.75 4.56
N ALA A 18 10.98 6.17 5.07
CA ALA A 18 11.36 6.03 6.47
C ALA A 18 10.99 7.24 7.34
N MET A 19 10.46 8.33 6.75
CA MET A 19 10.06 9.53 7.47
C MET A 19 8.75 9.32 8.20
N ASN A 20 8.82 8.95 9.48
CA ASN A 20 7.67 8.72 10.33
C ASN A 20 7.73 9.56 11.61
N HIS A 21 6.61 10.20 11.96
CA HIS A 21 6.41 10.68 13.32
C HIS A 21 6.34 9.49 14.26
N ARG A 22 6.73 9.70 15.53
CA ARG A 22 6.62 8.66 16.54
C ARG A 22 5.63 9.07 17.62
N THR A 23 5.00 8.07 18.20
CA THR A 23 4.21 8.21 19.40
C THR A 23 5.10 8.47 20.63
N ARG A 24 4.54 8.98 21.71
CA ARG A 24 5.31 9.31 22.95
C ARG A 24 6.03 8.11 23.56
N ASP A 25 5.51 6.92 23.36
CA ASP A 25 6.10 5.64 23.78
C ASP A 25 7.11 5.06 22.78
N GLY A 26 7.46 5.81 21.72
CA GLY A 26 8.44 5.42 20.71
C GLY A 26 7.91 4.53 19.60
N GLY A 27 6.62 4.18 19.60
CA GLY A 27 5.96 3.41 18.56
C GLY A 27 5.93 4.13 17.21
N MET A 28 5.62 3.40 16.13
CA MET A 28 5.38 4.01 14.82
C MET A 28 4.11 4.86 14.86
N GLY A 29 4.27 6.13 14.55
CA GLY A 29 3.19 7.09 14.42
C GLY A 29 2.75 7.30 12.96
N LEU A 30 2.36 8.53 12.64
CA LEU A 30 1.89 8.89 11.31
C LEU A 30 3.08 9.05 10.36
N HIS A 31 2.99 8.45 9.19
CA HIS A 31 3.94 8.66 8.10
C HIS A 31 3.88 10.12 7.61
N VAL A 32 5.04 10.75 7.38
CA VAL A 32 5.09 12.16 6.94
C VAL A 32 4.31 12.34 5.64
N PHE A 33 4.45 11.43 4.70
CA PHE A 33 3.77 11.46 3.40
C PHE A 33 2.41 10.73 3.38
N HIS A 34 1.71 10.65 4.52
CA HIS A 34 0.43 9.93 4.62
C HIS A 34 -0.62 10.44 3.62
N LYS A 35 -0.60 11.73 3.26
CA LYS A 35 -1.51 12.30 2.26
C LYS A 35 -1.20 11.79 0.84
N ASN A 36 0.07 11.61 0.49
CA ASN A 36 0.43 10.97 -0.77
C ASN A 36 0.03 9.50 -0.79
N ASN A 37 0.09 8.81 0.36
CA ASN A 37 -0.39 7.43 0.47
C ASN A 37 -1.92 7.34 0.36
N GLU A 38 -2.68 8.31 0.90
CA GLU A 38 -4.11 8.42 0.62
C GLU A 38 -4.36 8.64 -0.88
N LEU A 39 -3.57 9.51 -1.50
CA LEU A 39 -3.69 9.80 -2.92
C LEU A 39 -3.38 8.56 -3.78
N ALA A 40 -2.46 7.68 -3.36
CA ALA A 40 -2.19 6.43 -4.06
C ALA A 40 -3.44 5.56 -4.16
N GLY A 41 -4.13 5.32 -3.06
CA GLY A 41 -5.39 4.58 -3.06
C GLY A 41 -6.49 5.27 -3.86
N TYR A 42 -6.62 6.59 -3.72
CA TYR A 42 -7.61 7.37 -4.46
C TYR A 42 -7.39 7.29 -5.97
N CYS A 43 -6.17 7.55 -6.44
CA CYS A 43 -5.83 7.55 -7.87
C CYS A 43 -5.95 6.17 -8.50
N SER A 44 -5.52 5.12 -7.80
CA SER A 44 -5.63 3.75 -8.31
C SER A 44 -7.08 3.36 -8.57
N VAL A 45 -7.95 3.61 -7.60
CA VAL A 45 -9.38 3.31 -7.74
C VAL A 45 -10.02 4.18 -8.81
N LEU A 46 -9.77 5.50 -8.81
CA LEU A 46 -10.31 6.43 -9.81
C LEU A 46 -9.95 5.99 -11.23
N HIS A 47 -8.68 5.74 -11.48
CA HIS A 47 -8.20 5.34 -12.80
C HIS A 47 -8.71 3.97 -13.22
N ALA A 48 -8.70 2.99 -12.31
CA ALA A 48 -9.20 1.64 -12.57
C ALA A 48 -10.69 1.63 -12.92
N LEU A 49 -11.54 2.39 -12.18
CA LEU A 49 -12.98 2.52 -12.48
C LEU A 49 -13.20 3.12 -13.86
N GLN A 50 -12.44 4.15 -14.25
CA GLN A 50 -12.55 4.78 -15.56
C GLN A 50 -12.18 3.82 -16.69
N LEU A 51 -11.09 3.06 -16.52
CA LEU A 51 -10.64 2.07 -17.51
C LEU A 51 -11.62 0.90 -17.66
N ALA A 52 -12.22 0.46 -16.54
CA ALA A 52 -13.23 -0.59 -16.54
C ALA A 52 -14.63 -0.10 -16.97
N GLY A 53 -14.81 1.21 -17.19
CA GLY A 53 -16.09 1.81 -17.53
C GLY A 53 -17.14 1.67 -16.42
N LEU A 54 -16.71 1.69 -15.15
CA LEU A 54 -17.57 1.44 -13.99
C LEU A 54 -17.87 2.74 -13.21
N THR A 55 -19.12 2.85 -12.76
CA THR A 55 -19.56 3.82 -11.76
C THR A 55 -20.67 3.21 -10.91
N GLY A 56 -20.75 3.56 -9.65
CA GLY A 56 -21.84 3.13 -8.76
C GLY A 56 -23.11 3.99 -8.88
N ASP A 57 -23.05 5.11 -9.62
CA ASP A 57 -24.22 6.02 -9.79
C ASP A 57 -25.16 5.57 -10.90
N TYR A 58 -24.67 4.76 -11.84
CA TYR A 58 -25.43 4.24 -12.97
C TYR A 58 -25.22 2.75 -13.16
N GLY A 59 -26.21 2.07 -13.71
CA GLY A 59 -26.18 0.62 -13.91
C GLY A 59 -26.65 -0.14 -12.67
N ARG A 60 -26.11 -1.34 -12.49
CA ARG A 60 -26.42 -2.15 -11.30
C ARG A 60 -25.64 -1.65 -10.07
N PRO A 61 -26.18 -1.84 -8.86
CA PRO A 61 -25.40 -1.59 -7.65
C PRO A 61 -24.09 -2.39 -7.65
N LEU A 62 -23.01 -1.73 -7.23
CA LEU A 62 -21.69 -2.33 -7.09
C LEU A 62 -21.34 -2.51 -5.61
N SER A 63 -20.72 -3.64 -5.29
CA SER A 63 -20.09 -3.91 -3.99
C SER A 63 -18.57 -3.88 -4.10
N ALA A 64 -17.91 -3.38 -3.06
CA ALA A 64 -16.45 -3.31 -3.01
C ALA A 64 -15.91 -3.75 -1.66
N VAL A 65 -14.77 -4.43 -1.69
CA VAL A 65 -14.01 -4.77 -0.50
C VAL A 65 -12.59 -4.20 -0.60
N VAL A 66 -12.16 -3.53 0.47
CA VAL A 66 -10.82 -2.93 0.58
C VAL A 66 -10.03 -3.66 1.65
N ILE A 67 -8.92 -4.27 1.27
CA ILE A 67 -8.03 -4.99 2.19
C ILE A 67 -6.98 -4.01 2.71
N GLY A 68 -6.95 -3.80 4.02
CA GLY A 68 -6.07 -2.84 4.69
C GLY A 68 -6.82 -1.72 5.39
N PHE A 69 -6.16 -1.04 6.33
CA PHE A 69 -6.77 0.01 7.16
C PHE A 69 -5.91 1.28 7.28
N GLY A 70 -4.91 1.42 6.42
CA GLY A 70 -3.99 2.56 6.40
C GLY A 70 -4.50 3.77 5.62
N ALA A 71 -3.59 4.71 5.36
CA ALA A 71 -3.86 5.90 4.56
C ALA A 71 -4.33 5.54 3.14
N THR A 72 -3.67 4.58 2.50
CA THR A 72 -4.01 4.08 1.16
C THR A 72 -5.45 3.56 1.09
N ALA A 73 -5.87 2.75 2.08
CA ALA A 73 -7.25 2.25 2.15
C ALA A 73 -8.28 3.39 2.31
N ARG A 74 -7.94 4.43 3.07
CA ARG A 74 -8.81 5.62 3.22
C ARG A 74 -9.01 6.34 1.89
N GLY A 75 -7.94 6.52 1.12
CA GLY A 75 -8.01 7.08 -0.22
C GLY A 75 -8.86 6.22 -1.16
N ALA A 76 -8.66 4.92 -1.16
CA ALA A 76 -9.45 3.99 -1.97
C ALA A 76 -10.95 4.05 -1.64
N VAL A 77 -11.33 4.01 -0.35
CA VAL A 77 -12.74 4.18 0.07
C VAL A 77 -13.30 5.53 -0.35
N THR A 78 -12.51 6.60 -0.23
CA THR A 78 -12.93 7.94 -0.65
C THR A 78 -13.26 7.96 -2.15
N ALA A 79 -12.42 7.37 -2.99
CA ALA A 79 -12.66 7.28 -4.43
C ALA A 79 -13.89 6.42 -4.76
N LEU A 80 -14.03 5.23 -4.15
CA LEU A 80 -15.21 4.37 -4.34
C LEU A 80 -16.51 5.13 -4.02
N LYS A 81 -16.55 5.79 -2.86
CA LYS A 81 -17.72 6.55 -2.42
C LYS A 81 -18.01 7.75 -3.32
N ALA A 82 -16.97 8.48 -3.75
CA ALA A 82 -17.11 9.62 -4.66
C ALA A 82 -17.65 9.21 -6.04
N HIS A 83 -17.47 7.95 -6.42
CA HIS A 83 -17.98 7.39 -7.69
C HIS A 83 -19.21 6.50 -7.48
N GLY A 84 -19.98 6.71 -6.42
CA GLY A 84 -21.28 6.11 -6.18
C GLY A 84 -21.28 4.68 -5.66
N VAL A 85 -20.12 4.05 -5.43
CA VAL A 85 -20.06 2.70 -4.83
C VAL A 85 -20.43 2.81 -3.35
N ARG A 86 -21.65 2.41 -3.01
CA ARG A 86 -22.21 2.62 -1.66
C ARG A 86 -21.94 1.45 -0.71
N ASP A 87 -21.90 0.25 -1.23
CA ASP A 87 -21.60 -0.96 -0.46
C ASP A 87 -20.09 -1.18 -0.46
N VAL A 88 -19.44 -0.73 0.62
CA VAL A 88 -17.98 -0.81 0.78
C VAL A 88 -17.66 -1.42 2.13
N VAL A 89 -16.93 -2.52 2.11
CA VAL A 89 -16.38 -3.19 3.30
C VAL A 89 -14.88 -2.98 3.35
N VAL A 90 -14.36 -2.70 4.53
CA VAL A 90 -12.92 -2.60 4.80
C VAL A 90 -12.49 -3.76 5.67
N LEU A 91 -11.51 -4.52 5.21
CA LEU A 91 -10.93 -5.62 5.96
C LEU A 91 -9.67 -5.17 6.69
N THR A 92 -9.59 -5.50 7.97
CA THR A 92 -8.41 -5.23 8.82
C THR A 92 -8.01 -6.47 9.59
N SER A 93 -6.71 -6.70 9.74
CA SER A 93 -6.18 -7.75 10.63
C SER A 93 -6.23 -7.34 12.11
N ARG A 94 -6.48 -6.06 12.40
CA ARG A 94 -6.64 -5.54 13.76
C ARG A 94 -8.04 -5.88 14.28
N GLY A 95 -8.17 -6.13 15.59
CA GLY A 95 -9.49 -6.21 16.20
C GLY A 95 -10.28 -4.91 15.92
N VAL A 96 -11.54 -5.02 15.53
CA VAL A 96 -12.37 -3.85 15.18
C VAL A 96 -12.46 -2.86 16.35
N ALA A 97 -12.47 -3.34 17.59
CA ALA A 97 -12.45 -2.51 18.79
C ALA A 97 -11.13 -1.74 18.99
N ALA A 98 -10.03 -2.15 18.34
CA ALA A 98 -8.73 -1.50 18.43
C ALA A 98 -8.53 -0.40 17.34
N VAL A 99 -9.55 -0.15 16.52
CA VAL A 99 -9.50 0.84 15.45
C VAL A 99 -9.73 2.23 16.02
N GLY A 100 -8.66 2.98 16.22
CA GLY A 100 -8.69 4.32 16.82
C GLY A 100 -9.31 5.41 15.94
N ALA A 101 -9.38 5.22 14.63
CA ALA A 101 -9.94 6.18 13.68
C ALA A 101 -10.68 5.44 12.56
N PRO A 102 -11.99 5.19 12.71
CA PRO A 102 -12.79 4.46 11.72
C PRO A 102 -12.80 5.17 10.36
N ILE A 103 -12.97 4.39 9.29
CA ILE A 103 -13.24 4.91 7.97
C ILE A 103 -14.74 5.13 7.87
N HIS A 104 -15.15 6.39 7.73
CA HIS A 104 -16.57 6.74 7.68
C HIS A 104 -17.25 6.15 6.45
N SER A 105 -18.50 5.77 6.60
CA SER A 105 -19.35 5.23 5.54
C SER A 105 -18.92 3.89 4.96
N ALA A 106 -18.06 3.14 5.65
CA ALA A 106 -17.68 1.77 5.30
C ALA A 106 -17.91 0.84 6.47
N LEU A 107 -18.33 -0.39 6.21
CA LEU A 107 -18.39 -1.44 7.19
C LEU A 107 -16.97 -1.98 7.41
N ILE A 108 -16.55 -2.11 8.67
CA ILE A 108 -15.23 -2.65 9.01
C ILE A 108 -15.41 -4.07 9.50
N ARG A 109 -14.68 -5.00 8.89
CA ARG A 109 -14.65 -6.41 9.30
C ARG A 109 -13.24 -6.84 9.63
N GLN A 110 -13.11 -7.74 10.57
CA GLN A 110 -11.84 -8.36 10.87
C GLN A 110 -11.59 -9.54 9.93
N PHE A 111 -10.38 -9.62 9.40
CA PHE A 111 -9.89 -10.85 8.80
C PHE A 111 -8.64 -11.32 9.54
N ASP A 112 -8.48 -12.63 9.65
CA ASP A 112 -7.27 -13.25 10.13
C ASP A 112 -6.52 -13.84 8.93
N HIS A 113 -5.21 -13.77 8.98
CA HIS A 113 -4.36 -14.59 8.14
C HIS A 113 -3.64 -15.58 9.06
N ASP A 114 -3.62 -16.82 8.67
CA ASP A 114 -2.86 -17.83 9.38
C ASP A 114 -1.39 -17.71 8.90
N PRO A 115 -0.44 -17.37 9.79
CA PRO A 115 0.97 -17.30 9.43
C PRO A 115 1.59 -18.67 9.11
N VAL A 116 0.85 -19.75 9.36
CA VAL A 116 1.29 -21.09 8.96
C VAL A 116 1.02 -21.30 7.49
N ALA A 117 2.08 -21.48 6.71
CA ALA A 117 2.01 -21.69 5.27
C ALA A 117 0.97 -22.77 4.92
N GLY A 118 0.01 -22.40 4.08
CA GLY A 118 -1.01 -23.30 3.56
C GLY A 118 -2.37 -23.27 4.27
N ARG A 119 -2.56 -22.47 5.33
CA ARG A 119 -3.89 -22.27 5.90
C ARG A 119 -4.59 -21.06 5.27
N PRO A 120 -5.86 -21.20 4.86
CA PRO A 120 -6.59 -20.09 4.25
C PRO A 120 -6.89 -19.01 5.29
N SER A 121 -6.76 -17.74 4.87
CA SER A 121 -7.25 -16.59 5.63
C SER A 121 -8.78 -16.60 5.70
N HIS A 122 -9.35 -16.06 6.77
CA HIS A 122 -10.81 -16.01 6.98
C HIS A 122 -11.26 -14.60 7.34
N VAL A 123 -12.47 -14.26 6.92
CA VAL A 123 -13.18 -13.05 7.33
C VAL A 123 -14.22 -13.41 8.39
N THR A 124 -14.30 -12.61 9.44
CA THR A 124 -15.36 -12.72 10.44
C THR A 124 -16.59 -11.94 9.99
N THR A 125 -17.70 -12.64 9.77
CA THR A 125 -18.97 -12.08 9.33
C THR A 125 -20.07 -12.44 10.32
N GLU A 126 -21.28 -11.96 10.09
CA GLU A 126 -22.48 -12.36 10.84
C GLU A 126 -22.84 -13.84 10.59
N ARG A 127 -22.40 -14.42 9.48
CA ARG A 127 -22.58 -15.84 9.14
C ARG A 127 -21.53 -16.74 9.81
N GLY A 128 -20.52 -16.12 10.45
CA GLY A 128 -19.39 -16.81 11.07
C GLY A 128 -18.06 -16.53 10.39
N ARG A 129 -17.12 -17.49 10.45
CA ARG A 129 -15.83 -17.40 9.76
C ARG A 129 -15.97 -17.95 8.33
N GLU A 130 -15.67 -17.11 7.37
CA GLU A 130 -15.75 -17.43 5.94
C GLU A 130 -14.35 -17.39 5.30
N PRO A 131 -14.00 -18.31 4.39
CA PRO A 131 -12.74 -18.26 3.68
C PRO A 131 -12.58 -16.92 2.93
N LEU A 132 -11.43 -16.27 3.09
CA LEU A 132 -11.16 -14.96 2.46
C LEU A 132 -11.38 -14.97 0.94
N PRO A 133 -10.88 -15.96 0.15
CA PRO A 133 -11.11 -15.98 -1.29
C PRO A 133 -12.59 -15.99 -1.68
N ALA A 134 -13.40 -16.82 -1.00
CA ALA A 134 -14.84 -16.90 -1.25
C ALA A 134 -15.54 -15.56 -0.94
N TYR A 135 -15.16 -14.93 0.19
CA TYR A 135 -15.71 -13.63 0.58
C TYR A 135 -15.34 -12.54 -0.43
N LEU A 136 -14.09 -12.53 -0.93
CA LEU A 136 -13.65 -11.57 -1.94
C LEU A 136 -14.41 -11.74 -3.26
N ALA A 137 -14.68 -12.98 -3.65
CA ALA A 137 -15.40 -13.30 -4.90
C ALA A 137 -16.88 -12.87 -4.90
N GLU A 138 -17.48 -12.64 -3.73
CA GLU A 138 -18.85 -12.09 -3.63
C GLU A 138 -18.92 -10.62 -4.07
N ASN A 139 -17.79 -9.92 -4.18
CA ASN A 139 -17.72 -8.50 -4.48
C ASN A 139 -17.34 -8.23 -5.94
N ASP A 140 -17.82 -7.11 -6.46
CA ASP A 140 -17.52 -6.66 -7.82
C ASP A 140 -16.12 -6.04 -7.94
N ILE A 141 -15.66 -5.41 -6.85
CA ILE A 141 -14.39 -4.69 -6.79
C ILE A 141 -13.61 -5.13 -5.55
N VAL A 142 -12.38 -5.57 -5.75
CA VAL A 142 -11.43 -5.88 -4.68
C VAL A 142 -10.26 -4.89 -4.75
N VAL A 143 -9.97 -4.19 -3.65
CA VAL A 143 -8.86 -3.24 -3.59
C VAL A 143 -7.85 -3.70 -2.53
N ASN A 144 -6.61 -3.97 -2.93
CA ASN A 144 -5.52 -4.29 -2.01
C ASN A 144 -4.73 -3.03 -1.65
N CYS A 145 -4.70 -2.72 -0.35
CA CYS A 145 -4.02 -1.56 0.24
C CYS A 145 -3.08 -1.97 1.38
N THR A 146 -2.56 -3.18 1.37
CA THR A 146 -1.71 -3.69 2.45
C THR A 146 -0.24 -3.59 2.11
N LEU A 147 0.53 -2.95 2.99
CA LEU A 147 1.98 -3.07 2.96
C LEU A 147 2.36 -4.42 3.57
N GLN A 148 3.13 -5.20 2.86
CA GLN A 148 3.57 -6.52 3.28
C GLN A 148 5.08 -6.57 3.55
N ASP A 149 5.50 -7.56 4.34
CA ASP A 149 6.92 -7.90 4.50
C ASP A 149 7.36 -8.76 3.30
N PRO A 150 8.33 -8.29 2.49
CA PRO A 150 8.84 -9.07 1.36
C PRO A 150 9.42 -10.43 1.74
N ASN A 151 9.88 -10.59 2.99
CA ASN A 151 10.43 -11.84 3.50
C ASN A 151 9.36 -12.85 3.92
N ASN A 152 8.11 -12.41 4.07
CA ASN A 152 6.97 -13.26 4.45
C ASN A 152 5.68 -12.78 3.78
N PRO A 153 5.59 -12.84 2.44
CA PRO A 153 4.45 -12.33 1.71
C PRO A 153 3.19 -13.17 1.96
N LEU A 154 2.05 -12.49 2.11
CA LEU A 154 0.74 -13.12 2.21
C LEU A 154 0.09 -13.15 0.83
N ILE A 155 -0.48 -14.28 0.48
CA ILE A 155 -1.28 -14.42 -0.74
C ILE A 155 -2.75 -14.52 -0.33
N TYR A 156 -3.55 -13.53 -0.72
CA TYR A 156 -5.00 -13.47 -0.49
C TYR A 156 -5.79 -14.27 -1.51
N LEU A 157 -5.33 -14.24 -2.78
CA LEU A 157 -5.93 -14.97 -3.90
C LEU A 157 -4.85 -15.65 -4.72
N ARG A 158 -5.15 -16.87 -5.15
CA ARG A 158 -4.40 -17.63 -6.14
C ARG A 158 -5.19 -17.72 -7.44
N THR A 159 -4.55 -18.13 -8.52
CA THR A 159 -5.20 -18.27 -9.82
C THR A 159 -6.39 -19.22 -9.77
N GLU A 160 -6.32 -20.28 -8.98
CA GLU A 160 -7.42 -21.25 -8.78
C GLU A 160 -8.64 -20.67 -8.05
N ASP A 161 -8.50 -19.56 -7.34
CA ASP A 161 -9.62 -18.90 -6.65
C ASP A 161 -10.46 -18.06 -7.61
N LEU A 162 -9.94 -17.75 -8.79
CA LEU A 162 -10.57 -16.85 -9.76
C LEU A 162 -11.85 -17.42 -10.38
N ASP A 163 -12.01 -18.75 -10.41
CA ASP A 163 -13.21 -19.42 -10.94
C ASP A 163 -14.49 -19.02 -10.14
N ALA A 164 -14.33 -18.55 -8.90
CA ALA A 164 -15.45 -18.10 -8.07
C ALA A 164 -15.88 -16.65 -8.39
N PHE A 165 -15.06 -15.89 -9.09
CA PHE A 165 -15.33 -14.50 -9.41
C PHE A 165 -16.27 -14.36 -10.62
N ARG A 166 -17.04 -13.29 -10.66
CA ARG A 166 -17.86 -12.95 -11.81
C ARG A 166 -16.99 -12.38 -12.94
N PRO A 167 -17.23 -12.76 -14.20
CA PRO A 167 -16.61 -12.07 -15.34
C PRO A 167 -16.85 -10.56 -15.26
N GLY A 168 -15.80 -9.77 -15.50
CA GLY A 168 -15.83 -8.32 -15.39
C GLY A 168 -15.57 -7.79 -13.97
N SER A 169 -15.29 -8.65 -12.97
CA SER A 169 -14.79 -8.20 -11.66
C SER A 169 -13.51 -7.42 -11.81
N LEU A 170 -13.30 -6.44 -10.91
CA LEU A 170 -12.15 -5.53 -10.92
C LEU A 170 -11.29 -5.74 -9.67
N ILE A 171 -10.03 -6.09 -9.86
CA ILE A 171 -9.03 -6.16 -8.79
C ILE A 171 -8.08 -4.96 -8.95
N VAL A 172 -8.06 -4.08 -7.96
CA VAL A 172 -7.18 -2.91 -7.88
C VAL A 172 -6.10 -3.17 -6.85
N ASP A 173 -4.90 -3.44 -7.31
CA ASP A 173 -3.76 -3.69 -6.42
C ASP A 173 -2.93 -2.41 -6.29
N VAL A 174 -3.14 -1.68 -5.19
CA VAL A 174 -2.39 -0.44 -4.93
C VAL A 174 -0.99 -0.75 -4.43
N SER A 175 -0.80 -1.87 -3.76
CA SER A 175 0.51 -2.33 -3.29
C SER A 175 1.36 -2.87 -4.43
N CYS A 176 0.76 -3.59 -5.37
CA CYS A 176 1.25 -4.14 -6.65
C CYS A 176 2.67 -4.76 -6.62
N ASP A 177 3.16 -5.17 -5.46
CA ASP A 177 4.45 -5.83 -5.33
C ASP A 177 4.38 -7.24 -5.94
N GLU A 178 5.42 -7.62 -6.67
CA GLU A 178 5.46 -8.88 -7.39
C GLU A 178 5.35 -10.07 -6.43
N GLY A 179 4.35 -10.93 -6.68
CA GLY A 179 4.09 -12.12 -5.86
C GLY A 179 3.56 -11.83 -4.45
N MET A 180 3.04 -10.63 -4.17
CA MET A 180 2.43 -10.29 -2.88
C MET A 180 0.95 -9.95 -3.04
N GLY A 181 0.13 -10.40 -2.13
CA GLY A 181 -1.31 -10.21 -2.17
C GLY A 181 -2.03 -11.14 -3.15
N PHE A 182 -1.57 -11.22 -4.37
CA PHE A 182 -2.11 -12.08 -5.42
C PHE A 182 -0.99 -12.87 -6.09
N SER A 183 -1.23 -14.13 -6.44
CA SER A 183 -0.18 -14.99 -7.04
C SER A 183 0.30 -14.49 -8.41
N TRP A 184 -0.49 -13.68 -9.08
CA TRP A 184 -0.17 -13.03 -10.38
C TRP A 184 0.23 -11.57 -10.23
N ALA A 185 0.32 -11.04 -9.00
CA ALA A 185 0.62 -9.63 -8.76
C ALA A 185 1.92 -9.21 -9.43
N ARG A 186 1.86 -8.10 -10.12
CA ARG A 186 3.01 -7.41 -10.70
C ARG A 186 2.65 -5.97 -10.99
N PRO A 187 3.62 -5.05 -10.89
CA PRO A 187 3.40 -3.67 -11.26
C PRO A 187 3.07 -3.51 -12.74
N THR A 188 2.20 -2.55 -13.03
CA THR A 188 1.84 -2.11 -14.37
C THR A 188 2.21 -0.64 -14.56
N THR A 189 2.01 -0.11 -15.77
CA THR A 189 2.34 1.27 -16.11
C THR A 189 1.13 2.01 -16.66
N PHE A 190 1.16 3.33 -16.73
CA PHE A 190 0.06 4.11 -17.32
C PHE A 190 -0.16 3.81 -18.81
N THR A 191 0.83 3.30 -19.52
CA THR A 191 0.70 2.89 -20.93
C THR A 191 0.06 1.51 -21.09
N SER A 192 0.13 0.67 -20.06
CA SER A 192 -0.51 -0.66 -20.01
C SER A 192 -0.99 -0.89 -18.56
N PRO A 193 -2.05 -0.19 -18.12
CA PRO A 193 -2.40 -0.09 -16.70
C PRO A 193 -3.14 -1.31 -16.15
N MET A 194 -3.73 -2.11 -17.02
CA MET A 194 -4.52 -3.29 -16.66
C MET A 194 -4.19 -4.48 -17.56
N PHE A 195 -4.41 -5.67 -17.02
CA PHE A 195 -4.44 -6.92 -17.80
C PHE A 195 -5.52 -7.84 -17.22
N GLU A 196 -5.95 -8.81 -18.03
CA GLU A 196 -6.92 -9.81 -17.60
C GLU A 196 -6.23 -10.98 -16.90
N VAL A 197 -6.89 -11.51 -15.87
CA VAL A 197 -6.53 -12.73 -15.16
C VAL A 197 -7.75 -13.65 -15.09
N GLY A 198 -7.53 -14.97 -15.13
CA GLY A 198 -8.63 -15.93 -15.16
C GLY A 198 -9.59 -15.69 -16.33
N ASP A 199 -10.89 -15.82 -16.09
CA ASP A 199 -11.92 -15.60 -17.09
C ASP A 199 -12.49 -14.17 -17.00
N HIS A 200 -11.91 -13.26 -17.76
CA HIS A 200 -12.33 -11.86 -17.87
C HIS A 200 -12.36 -11.07 -16.55
N ILE A 201 -11.39 -11.28 -15.67
CA ILE A 201 -11.21 -10.49 -14.46
C ILE A 201 -10.13 -9.46 -14.71
N ASN A 202 -10.43 -8.19 -14.48
CA ASN A 202 -9.51 -7.09 -14.70
C ASN A 202 -8.60 -6.89 -13.50
N TYR A 203 -7.28 -6.90 -13.71
CA TYR A 203 -6.29 -6.55 -12.70
C TYR A 203 -5.60 -5.24 -13.06
N TYR A 204 -5.61 -4.29 -12.13
CA TYR A 204 -4.95 -2.99 -12.19
C TYR A 204 -3.85 -2.91 -11.13
N GLY A 205 -2.64 -2.49 -11.48
CA GLY A 205 -1.50 -2.44 -10.56
C GLY A 205 -0.46 -1.36 -10.92
N VAL A 206 -0.89 -0.13 -11.27
CA VAL A 206 0.07 0.95 -11.56
C VAL A 206 0.78 1.37 -10.27
N ASP A 207 2.11 1.19 -10.23
CA ASP A 207 2.95 1.35 -9.03
C ASP A 207 3.14 2.80 -8.57
N HIS A 208 3.02 3.77 -9.48
CA HIS A 208 3.18 5.21 -9.19
C HIS A 208 1.86 5.97 -9.42
N SER A 209 0.76 5.38 -8.99
CA SER A 209 -0.59 5.89 -9.20
C SER A 209 -0.84 7.35 -8.76
N PRO A 210 -0.18 7.95 -7.73
CA PRO A 210 -0.34 9.38 -7.43
C PRO A 210 0.00 10.30 -8.60
N SER A 211 0.84 9.86 -9.53
CA SER A 211 1.18 10.61 -10.75
C SER A 211 -0.03 10.85 -11.67
N TYR A 212 -1.09 10.08 -11.52
CA TYR A 212 -2.36 10.33 -12.22
C TYR A 212 -2.97 11.70 -11.88
N LEU A 213 -2.81 12.13 -10.64
CA LEU A 213 -3.16 13.48 -10.17
C LEU A 213 -1.89 14.25 -9.77
N TRP A 214 -0.93 14.30 -10.69
CA TRP A 214 0.45 14.79 -10.46
C TRP A 214 0.50 16.15 -9.75
N ASN A 215 -0.39 17.08 -10.07
CA ASN A 215 -0.41 18.40 -9.47
C ASN A 215 -0.75 18.33 -7.97
N SER A 216 -1.80 17.58 -7.61
CA SER A 216 -2.16 17.33 -6.20
C SER A 216 -1.08 16.56 -5.47
N ALA A 217 -0.50 15.52 -6.10
CA ALA A 217 0.59 14.74 -5.52
C ALA A 217 1.81 15.60 -5.22
N THR A 218 2.22 16.44 -6.19
CA THR A 218 3.34 17.36 -6.02
C THR A 218 3.10 18.34 -4.87
N TRP A 219 1.89 18.87 -4.75
CA TRP A 219 1.51 19.76 -3.65
C TRP A 219 1.63 19.05 -2.29
N GLU A 220 1.00 17.88 -2.14
CA GLU A 220 1.01 17.13 -0.87
C GLU A 220 2.43 16.70 -0.46
N ILE A 221 3.25 16.23 -1.41
CA ILE A 221 4.66 15.88 -1.14
C ILE A 221 5.45 17.12 -0.73
N SER A 222 5.29 18.24 -1.45
CA SER A 222 6.00 19.49 -1.15
C SER A 222 5.64 20.04 0.22
N GLN A 223 4.34 20.04 0.58
CA GLN A 223 3.90 20.47 1.92
C GLN A 223 4.42 19.55 3.03
N ALA A 224 4.51 18.24 2.76
CA ALA A 224 5.01 17.28 3.73
C ALA A 224 6.51 17.43 4.00
N VAL A 225 7.32 17.72 2.96
CA VAL A 225 8.78 17.84 3.08
C VAL A 225 9.24 19.22 3.56
N LEU A 226 8.48 20.27 3.27
CA LEU A 226 8.86 21.64 3.56
C LEU A 226 9.27 21.91 5.01
N PRO A 227 8.59 21.36 6.06
CA PRO A 227 8.99 21.55 7.45
C PRO A 227 10.39 21.00 7.79
N PHE A 228 10.86 20.01 7.04
CA PHE A 228 12.16 19.35 7.27
C PHE A 228 13.29 19.94 6.43
N LEU A 229 12.96 20.74 5.43
CA LEU A 229 13.97 21.26 4.48
C LEU A 229 15.04 22.10 5.19
N GLY A 230 14.64 22.95 6.17
CA GLY A 230 15.57 23.72 6.98
C GLY A 230 16.58 22.85 7.72
N THR A 231 16.11 21.80 8.37
CA THR A 231 16.94 20.80 9.06
C THR A 231 17.92 20.12 8.12
N VAL A 232 17.43 19.70 6.94
CA VAL A 232 18.28 19.02 5.94
C VAL A 232 19.38 19.96 5.44
N MET A 233 19.04 21.22 5.15
CA MET A 233 19.99 22.22 4.66
C MET A 233 21.01 22.69 5.72
N ALA A 234 20.66 22.62 7.01
CA ALA A 234 21.56 22.98 8.10
C ALA A 234 22.70 21.97 8.32
N GLY A 235 22.55 20.76 7.79
CA GLY A 235 23.63 19.76 7.77
C GLY A 235 23.62 18.75 8.93
N PRO A 236 24.69 17.93 9.04
CA PRO A 236 24.71 16.71 9.84
C PRO A 236 24.33 16.86 11.31
N SER A 237 24.76 17.94 12.00
CA SER A 237 24.41 18.18 13.40
C SER A 237 22.90 18.34 13.60
N SER A 238 22.24 19.07 12.68
CA SER A 238 20.77 19.24 12.73
C SER A 238 20.03 17.96 12.38
N TRP A 239 20.60 17.09 11.52
CA TRP A 239 19.99 15.77 11.23
C TRP A 239 19.99 14.87 12.45
N ASP A 240 21.03 14.94 13.28
CA ASP A 240 21.16 14.13 14.50
C ASP A 240 20.16 14.55 15.60
N GLU A 241 19.79 15.82 15.61
CA GLU A 241 18.82 16.39 16.56
C GLU A 241 17.37 16.14 16.15
N ASP A 242 17.09 16.01 14.84
CA ASP A 242 15.73 15.77 14.34
C ASP A 242 15.44 14.27 14.27
N ALA A 243 14.53 13.81 15.11
CA ALA A 243 14.21 12.39 15.23
C ALA A 243 13.59 11.77 13.97
N VAL A 244 12.92 12.56 13.12
CA VAL A 244 12.34 12.08 11.84
C VAL A 244 13.45 11.93 10.82
N ILE A 245 14.27 12.94 10.64
CA ILE A 245 15.39 12.93 9.68
C ILE A 245 16.44 11.89 10.08
N ASN A 246 16.87 11.89 11.34
CA ASN A 246 17.91 10.96 11.81
C ASN A 246 17.58 9.50 11.51
N ARG A 247 16.33 9.10 11.73
CA ARG A 247 15.87 7.73 11.50
C ARG A 247 15.61 7.41 10.03
N ALA A 248 15.41 8.43 9.21
CA ALA A 248 15.22 8.28 7.78
C ALA A 248 16.55 8.20 7.01
N ILE A 249 17.69 8.37 7.69
CA ILE A 249 19.02 8.20 7.08
C ILE A 249 19.28 6.69 6.90
N GLU A 250 19.16 6.24 5.69
CA GLU A 250 19.39 4.84 5.28
C GLU A 250 20.89 4.54 5.05
N ILE A 251 21.59 5.53 4.48
CA ILE A 251 23.04 5.50 4.26
C ILE A 251 23.60 6.84 4.75
N ARG A 252 24.69 6.81 5.50
CA ARG A 252 25.39 8.02 5.94
C ARG A 252 26.85 7.97 5.59
N ASP A 253 27.32 8.97 4.84
CA ASP A 253 28.73 9.07 4.40
C ASP A 253 29.23 7.79 3.69
N GLY A 254 28.34 7.11 2.97
CA GLY A 254 28.58 5.85 2.29
C GLY A 254 28.40 4.59 3.15
N GLU A 255 28.21 4.71 4.46
CA GLU A 255 27.94 3.57 5.34
C GLU A 255 26.44 3.27 5.40
N ILE A 256 26.06 2.01 5.12
CA ILE A 256 24.66 1.55 5.18
C ILE A 256 24.26 1.44 6.66
N ARG A 257 23.20 2.14 7.05
CA ARG A 257 22.63 2.12 8.40
C ARG A 257 21.42 1.22 8.54
N ASN A 258 20.67 1.05 7.44
CA ASN A 258 19.51 0.16 7.46
C ASN A 258 19.93 -1.29 7.15
N PRO A 259 19.84 -2.21 8.12
CA PRO A 259 20.23 -3.61 7.92
C PRO A 259 19.35 -4.33 6.87
N ALA A 260 18.14 -3.84 6.59
CA ALA A 260 17.30 -4.42 5.55
C ALA A 260 17.91 -4.25 4.16
N ILE A 261 18.64 -3.16 3.90
CA ILE A 261 19.39 -2.98 2.64
C ILE A 261 20.49 -4.01 2.50
N LEU A 262 21.21 -4.30 3.61
CA LEU A 262 22.27 -5.31 3.61
C LEU A 262 21.69 -6.69 3.27
N ALA A 263 20.63 -7.09 3.96
CA ALA A 263 19.97 -8.38 3.75
C ALA A 263 19.38 -8.52 2.34
N PHE A 264 18.65 -7.50 1.86
CA PHE A 264 17.98 -7.54 0.56
C PHE A 264 18.97 -7.56 -0.62
N GLN A 265 20.14 -6.91 -0.48
CA GLN A 265 21.14 -6.82 -1.54
C GLN A 265 22.30 -7.79 -1.36
N ASP A 266 22.21 -8.71 -0.39
CA ASP A 266 23.27 -9.68 -0.04
C ASP A 266 24.65 -9.00 0.14
N ARG A 267 24.68 -7.94 0.98
CA ARG A 267 25.86 -7.13 1.24
C ARG A 267 26.48 -7.44 2.60
N SER A 268 27.80 -7.35 2.65
CA SER A 268 28.54 -7.41 3.91
C SER A 268 28.11 -6.30 4.89
N PRO A 269 27.94 -6.59 6.18
CA PRO A 269 27.70 -5.56 7.18
C PRO A 269 28.91 -4.63 7.39
N GLU A 270 30.09 -5.07 7.00
CA GLU A 270 31.33 -4.28 7.13
C GLU A 270 31.56 -3.41 5.89
N TYR A 271 31.90 -2.13 6.15
CA TYR A 271 32.29 -1.22 5.07
C TYR A 271 33.48 -1.79 4.28
N PRO A 272 33.49 -1.73 2.95
CA PRO A 272 32.61 -1.00 2.05
C PRO A 272 31.37 -1.80 1.56
N HIS A 273 30.84 -2.72 2.35
CA HIS A 273 29.59 -3.43 2.11
C HIS A 273 29.56 -4.23 0.79
N ARG A 274 30.66 -4.92 0.49
CA ARG A 274 30.84 -5.74 -0.73
C ARG A 274 30.58 -7.21 -0.46
#